data_0e4121178f6841dd601a7b0695b4a3f3
#
_entry.id   0e4121178f6841dd601a7b0695b4a3f3
#
_cell.length_a   1.000
_cell.length_b   1.000
_cell.length_c   1.000
_cell.angle_alpha   90.00
_cell.angle_beta   90.00
_cell.angle_gamma   90.00
#
_symmetry.space_group_name_H-M   'P 1'
#
loop_
_entity.id
_entity.type
_entity.pdbx_description
1 polymer ?
#
loop_
_entity_poly.entity_id
_entity_poly.type
_entity_poly.pdbx_seq_one_letter_code
_entity_poly.pdbx_strand_id
1 'polypeptide(L)'
;MLWSPLVVGGATAVLANAQIAAIRNSEINSGTDPRTHYYGLVDDANGQHFMRGRASGIPAGPQPDTVASGPCGIPAGFAGDQDQSYADWYGAHELGHTYGRFHPGFPPGAQDASDPAFPYANGQLSNADRKYVGYDVGDPQLGLEPKVMSGTTHHDVMTYADRQWVSAYTFEAIRQRLADEDAQFAPPVA
;
A
#
# COMPACT_ATOMS: atom_id res chain seq x y z
N MET A 1 2.62 6.64 -19.34
CA MET A 1 1.71 6.07 -20.37
C MET A 1 0.31 6.15 -19.82
N LEU A 2 -0.62 6.82 -20.52
CA LEU A 2 -2.04 6.82 -20.13
C LEU A 2 -2.67 5.56 -20.70
N TRP A 3 -3.22 4.73 -19.85
CA TRP A 3 -3.91 3.52 -20.22
C TRP A 3 -5.35 3.58 -19.74
N SER A 4 -6.31 3.20 -20.57
CA SER A 4 -7.72 3.10 -20.22
C SER A 4 -8.08 1.63 -20.00
N PRO A 5 -8.64 1.26 -18.85
CA PRO A 5 -9.11 -0.09 -18.63
C PRO A 5 -10.26 -0.42 -19.59
N LEU A 6 -10.16 -1.58 -20.24
CA LEU A 6 -11.19 -2.07 -21.17
C LEU A 6 -12.33 -2.81 -20.45
N VAL A 7 -12.24 -3.00 -19.15
CA VAL A 7 -13.19 -3.84 -18.39
C VAL A 7 -13.59 -3.14 -17.10
N VAL A 8 -14.87 -3.05 -16.88
CA VAL A 8 -15.52 -2.50 -15.67
C VAL A 8 -16.14 -3.67 -14.91
N GLY A 9 -15.92 -3.77 -13.60
CA GLY A 9 -16.54 -4.78 -12.73
C GLY A 9 -15.59 -5.48 -11.77
N GLY A 10 -16.07 -6.47 -11.04
CA GLY A 10 -15.34 -7.15 -9.96
C GLY A 10 -14.02 -7.84 -10.36
N ALA A 11 -13.78 -8.06 -11.65
CA ALA A 11 -12.52 -8.57 -12.18
C ALA A 11 -11.49 -7.47 -12.48
N THR A 12 -11.84 -6.19 -12.34
CA THR A 12 -11.02 -5.05 -12.80
C THR A 12 -9.63 -5.05 -12.16
N ALA A 13 -9.53 -5.25 -10.85
CA ALA A 13 -8.24 -5.27 -10.16
C ALA A 13 -7.32 -6.41 -10.65
N VAL A 14 -7.88 -7.59 -10.93
CA VAL A 14 -7.10 -8.73 -11.46
C VAL A 14 -6.58 -8.43 -12.85
N LEU A 15 -7.42 -7.86 -13.70
CA LEU A 15 -7.05 -7.50 -15.07
C LEU A 15 -6.07 -6.33 -15.10
N ALA A 16 -6.27 -5.32 -14.26
CA ALA A 16 -5.32 -4.22 -14.09
C ALA A 16 -3.93 -4.75 -13.69
N ASN A 17 -3.86 -5.61 -12.66
CA ASN A 17 -2.61 -6.20 -12.23
C ASN A 17 -1.94 -7.06 -13.31
N ALA A 18 -2.71 -7.83 -14.09
CA ALA A 18 -2.14 -8.60 -15.20
C ALA A 18 -1.50 -7.70 -16.27
N GLN A 19 -2.10 -6.55 -16.55
CA GLN A 19 -1.58 -5.60 -17.52
C GLN A 19 -0.38 -4.82 -16.98
N ILE A 20 -0.40 -4.43 -15.70
CA ILE A 20 0.74 -3.78 -15.03
C ILE A 20 1.94 -4.72 -15.02
N ALA A 21 1.72 -6.01 -14.73
CA ALA A 21 2.78 -7.02 -14.78
C ALA A 21 3.36 -7.16 -16.21
N ALA A 22 2.52 -7.13 -17.24
CA ALA A 22 2.98 -7.18 -18.64
C ALA A 22 3.79 -5.92 -19.02
N ILE A 23 3.34 -4.73 -18.60
CA ILE A 23 4.07 -3.47 -18.80
C ILE A 23 5.42 -3.54 -18.09
N ARG A 24 5.43 -3.91 -16.81
CA ARG A 24 6.65 -4.08 -16.03
C ARG A 24 7.64 -5.01 -16.74
N ASN A 25 7.20 -6.20 -17.14
CA ASN A 25 8.06 -7.16 -17.82
C ASN A 25 8.66 -6.59 -19.11
N SER A 26 7.90 -5.84 -19.87
CA SER A 26 8.39 -5.17 -21.08
C SER A 26 9.44 -4.11 -20.76
N GLU A 27 9.25 -3.33 -19.73
CA GLU A 27 10.17 -2.26 -19.33
C GLU A 27 11.45 -2.82 -18.70
N ILE A 28 11.36 -3.87 -17.88
CA ILE A 28 12.55 -4.57 -17.35
C ILE A 28 13.37 -5.17 -18.48
N ASN A 29 12.73 -5.82 -19.46
CA ASN A 29 13.41 -6.35 -20.64
C ASN A 29 14.04 -5.25 -21.52
N SER A 30 13.59 -4.01 -21.36
CA SER A 30 14.13 -2.84 -22.06
C SER A 30 15.20 -2.08 -21.24
N GLY A 31 15.60 -2.61 -20.07
CA GLY A 31 16.69 -2.09 -19.24
C GLY A 31 16.28 -1.30 -18.00
N THR A 32 15.00 -1.28 -17.65
CA THR A 32 14.57 -0.74 -16.34
C THR A 32 15.11 -1.63 -15.21
N ASP A 33 15.47 -1.02 -14.10
CA ASP A 33 15.98 -1.74 -12.92
C ASP A 33 14.95 -2.79 -12.43
N PRO A 34 15.34 -4.07 -12.29
CA PRO A 34 14.42 -5.13 -11.87
C PRO A 34 13.83 -4.95 -10.46
N ARG A 35 14.41 -4.05 -9.64
CA ARG A 35 13.89 -3.69 -8.32
C ARG A 35 12.71 -2.69 -8.38
N THR A 36 12.37 -2.18 -9.57
CA THR A 36 11.27 -1.23 -9.72
C THR A 36 9.94 -1.91 -9.43
N HIS A 37 9.23 -1.38 -8.43
CA HIS A 37 7.85 -1.76 -8.12
C HIS A 37 6.87 -0.97 -8.99
N TYR A 38 5.78 -1.62 -9.36
CA TYR A 38 4.74 -1.03 -10.22
C TYR A 38 3.39 -1.01 -9.53
N TYR A 39 2.78 0.15 -9.52
CA TYR A 39 1.43 0.36 -9.01
C TYR A 39 0.55 1.03 -10.07
N GLY A 40 -0.66 0.52 -10.26
CA GLY A 40 -1.63 1.08 -11.20
C GLY A 40 -2.70 1.91 -10.51
N LEU A 41 -2.80 3.19 -10.88
CA LEU A 41 -3.94 4.02 -10.52
C LEU A 41 -5.05 3.81 -11.55
N VAL A 42 -6.22 3.36 -11.08
CA VAL A 42 -7.39 3.10 -11.91
C VAL A 42 -8.45 4.15 -11.61
N ASP A 43 -8.77 4.95 -12.62
CA ASP A 43 -9.78 6.01 -12.47
C ASP A 43 -11.17 5.41 -12.21
N ASP A 44 -11.74 5.74 -11.08
CA ASP A 44 -13.15 5.47 -10.74
C ASP A 44 -14.02 6.66 -11.17
N ALA A 45 -13.99 6.94 -12.47
CA ALA A 45 -14.43 8.13 -13.17
C ALA A 45 -15.82 8.67 -12.82
N ASN A 46 -16.55 8.13 -11.90
CA ASN A 46 -17.85 8.64 -11.44
C ASN A 46 -18.27 8.06 -10.09
N GLY A 47 -17.34 7.59 -9.28
CA GLY A 47 -17.65 6.96 -8.00
C GLY A 47 -18.48 5.68 -8.16
N GLN A 48 -18.15 4.89 -9.18
CA GLN A 48 -18.92 3.69 -9.53
C GLN A 48 -18.66 2.51 -8.59
N HIS A 49 -17.74 2.65 -7.63
CA HIS A 49 -17.41 1.64 -6.63
C HIS A 49 -17.09 0.27 -7.23
N PHE A 50 -16.44 0.25 -8.39
CA PHE A 50 -16.25 -0.96 -9.17
C PHE A 50 -15.05 -1.79 -8.74
N MET A 51 -14.12 -1.21 -7.97
CA MET A 51 -12.99 -1.91 -7.40
C MET A 51 -12.55 -1.32 -6.07
N ARG A 52 -11.96 -2.17 -5.25
CA ARG A 52 -11.04 -1.79 -4.17
C ARG A 52 -9.61 -2.01 -4.63
N GLY A 53 -8.64 -1.58 -3.84
CA GLY A 53 -7.25 -1.91 -4.07
C GLY A 53 -7.01 -3.42 -4.08
N ARG A 54 -5.97 -3.85 -4.79
CA ARG A 54 -5.53 -5.24 -4.81
C ARG A 54 -4.05 -5.35 -5.15
N ALA A 55 -3.29 -6.02 -4.30
CA ALA A 55 -2.00 -6.58 -4.67
C ALA A 55 -2.17 -7.92 -5.39
N SER A 56 -1.25 -8.26 -6.28
CA SER A 56 -1.23 -9.56 -6.95
C SER A 56 -0.77 -10.69 -6.02
N GLY A 57 -0.15 -10.36 -4.89
CA GLY A 57 0.29 -11.29 -3.86
C GLY A 57 0.86 -10.61 -2.64
N ILE A 58 1.13 -11.40 -1.59
CA ILE A 58 1.85 -10.99 -0.39
C ILE A 58 3.08 -11.89 -0.27
N PRO A 59 4.21 -11.53 -0.89
CA PRO A 59 5.37 -12.40 -0.99
C PRO A 59 6.09 -12.55 0.36
N ALA A 60 6.53 -13.77 0.67
CA ALA A 60 7.28 -14.04 1.91
C ALA A 60 8.73 -13.52 1.86
N GLY A 61 9.30 -13.32 0.67
CA GLY A 61 10.66 -12.82 0.44
C GLY A 61 10.70 -11.73 -0.63
N PRO A 62 11.89 -11.20 -0.98
CA PRO A 62 12.09 -10.23 -2.05
C PRO A 62 11.46 -10.70 -3.36
N GLN A 63 10.49 -9.95 -3.85
CA GLN A 63 9.75 -10.25 -5.08
C GLN A 63 9.21 -8.96 -5.73
N PRO A 64 10.10 -8.12 -6.30
CA PRO A 64 9.72 -6.81 -6.85
C PRO A 64 8.83 -6.91 -8.11
N ASP A 65 8.60 -8.10 -8.66
CA ASP A 65 7.66 -8.36 -9.73
C ASP A 65 6.20 -8.51 -9.26
N THR A 66 5.96 -8.53 -7.95
CA THR A 66 4.61 -8.40 -7.38
C THR A 66 4.09 -7.00 -7.64
N VAL A 67 2.97 -6.90 -8.33
CA VAL A 67 2.35 -5.62 -8.69
C VAL A 67 1.07 -5.38 -7.90
N ALA A 68 0.64 -4.12 -7.85
CA ALA A 68 -0.62 -3.77 -7.23
C ALA A 68 -1.36 -2.70 -8.02
N SER A 69 -2.65 -2.55 -7.76
CA SER A 69 -3.48 -1.48 -8.31
C SER A 69 -4.54 -1.05 -7.30
N GLY A 70 -5.01 0.15 -7.43
CA GLY A 70 -6.12 0.67 -6.65
C GLY A 70 -6.83 1.80 -7.35
N PRO A 71 -8.04 2.12 -6.89
CA PRO A 71 -8.85 3.19 -7.47
C PRO A 71 -8.28 4.55 -7.10
N CYS A 72 -8.53 5.53 -7.97
CA CYS A 72 -8.38 6.95 -7.68
C CYS A 72 -9.65 7.68 -8.13
N GLY A 73 -9.86 8.89 -7.67
CA GLY A 73 -11.05 9.68 -8.00
C GLY A 73 -11.92 9.95 -6.78
N ILE A 74 -13.21 9.67 -6.86
CA ILE A 74 -14.15 9.95 -5.75
C ILE A 74 -14.15 8.78 -4.77
N PRO A 75 -14.06 9.03 -3.43
CA PRO A 75 -14.11 7.99 -2.42
C PRO A 75 -15.33 7.09 -2.55
N ALA A 76 -15.09 5.78 -2.46
CA ALA A 76 -16.11 4.77 -2.70
C ALA A 76 -16.99 4.44 -1.48
N GLY A 77 -16.70 5.01 -0.31
CA GLY A 77 -17.45 4.77 0.93
C GLY A 77 -17.18 3.42 1.57
N PHE A 78 -16.11 2.73 1.19
CA PHE A 78 -15.62 1.56 1.92
C PHE A 78 -14.92 1.98 3.22
N ALA A 79 -14.78 1.03 4.16
CA ALA A 79 -13.99 1.26 5.36
C ALA A 79 -12.56 1.67 4.99
N GLY A 80 -12.06 2.73 5.58
CA GLY A 80 -10.73 3.29 5.31
C GLY A 80 -10.68 4.40 4.26
N ASP A 81 -11.76 4.70 3.53
CA ASP A 81 -11.79 5.73 2.49
C ASP A 81 -12.70 6.93 2.81
N GLN A 82 -13.00 7.18 4.09
CA GLN A 82 -13.92 8.24 4.49
C GLN A 82 -13.25 9.51 5.02
N ASP A 83 -11.96 9.47 5.27
CA ASP A 83 -11.17 10.58 5.82
C ASP A 83 -10.41 11.38 4.76
N GLN A 84 -10.79 11.25 3.49
CA GLN A 84 -10.17 11.89 2.33
C GLN A 84 -8.78 11.34 1.95
N SER A 85 -8.38 10.18 2.46
CA SER A 85 -7.12 9.50 2.17
C SER A 85 -7.24 8.43 1.08
N TYR A 86 -8.23 8.54 0.22
CA TYR A 86 -8.71 7.50 -0.69
C TYR A 86 -7.63 6.86 -1.57
N ALA A 87 -7.04 7.64 -2.49
CA ALA A 87 -6.09 7.09 -3.47
C ALA A 87 -4.72 6.80 -2.86
N ASP A 88 -4.26 7.64 -1.97
CA ASP A 88 -2.99 7.50 -1.26
C ASP A 88 -3.02 6.35 -0.26
N TRP A 89 -4.12 6.18 0.48
CA TRP A 89 -4.30 5.03 1.35
C TRP A 89 -4.27 3.71 0.56
N TYR A 90 -5.06 3.59 -0.52
CA TYR A 90 -5.01 2.38 -1.36
C TYR A 90 -3.62 2.13 -1.91
N GLY A 91 -2.93 3.17 -2.39
CA GLY A 91 -1.57 3.06 -2.89
C GLY A 91 -0.61 2.52 -1.83
N ALA A 92 -0.61 3.09 -0.66
CA ALA A 92 0.24 2.68 0.44
C ALA A 92 -0.11 1.27 0.97
N HIS A 93 -1.39 0.95 1.08
CA HIS A 93 -1.91 -0.34 1.53
C HIS A 93 -1.51 -1.47 0.57
N GLU A 94 -1.83 -1.34 -0.70
CA GLU A 94 -1.58 -2.40 -1.68
C GLU A 94 -0.08 -2.57 -1.98
N LEU A 95 0.70 -1.48 -1.99
CA LEU A 95 2.16 -1.57 -2.03
C LEU A 95 2.69 -2.24 -0.75
N GLY A 96 2.10 -1.99 0.40
CA GLY A 96 2.43 -2.70 1.64
C GLY A 96 2.33 -4.22 1.47
N HIS A 97 1.28 -4.70 0.81
CA HIS A 97 1.14 -6.13 0.48
C HIS A 97 2.26 -6.62 -0.45
N THR A 98 2.65 -5.87 -1.46
CA THR A 98 3.76 -6.27 -2.35
C THR A 98 5.10 -6.35 -1.61
N TYR A 99 5.24 -5.63 -0.51
CA TYR A 99 6.38 -5.73 0.42
C TYR A 99 6.19 -6.80 1.51
N GLY A 100 5.18 -7.68 1.37
CA GLY A 100 4.95 -8.78 2.28
C GLY A 100 4.22 -8.41 3.58
N ARG A 101 3.51 -7.28 3.62
CA ARG A 101 2.75 -6.88 4.81
C ARG A 101 1.36 -7.49 4.79
N PHE A 102 0.95 -8.05 5.94
CA PHE A 102 -0.40 -8.55 6.19
C PHE A 102 -1.21 -7.52 6.98
N HIS A 103 -2.52 -7.71 7.04
CA HIS A 103 -3.40 -6.86 7.85
C HIS A 103 -3.15 -7.06 9.35
N PRO A 104 -3.23 -6.01 10.18
CA PRO A 104 -3.16 -6.15 11.63
C PRO A 104 -4.36 -6.85 12.30
N GLY A 105 -5.36 -7.29 11.54
CA GLY A 105 -6.57 -7.93 12.07
C GLY A 105 -7.59 -6.94 12.66
N PHE A 106 -7.55 -5.69 12.26
CA PHE A 106 -8.48 -4.65 12.71
C PHE A 106 -9.12 -3.88 11.54
N PRO A 107 -10.44 -3.60 11.53
CA PRO A 107 -11.45 -4.07 12.50
C PRO A 107 -11.62 -5.60 12.49
N PRO A 108 -12.01 -6.22 13.61
CA PRO A 108 -12.19 -7.67 13.66
C PRO A 108 -13.21 -8.18 12.64
N GLY A 109 -12.88 -9.30 11.99
CA GLY A 109 -13.76 -9.96 11.02
C GLY A 109 -13.84 -9.31 9.64
N ALA A 110 -13.20 -8.16 9.43
CA ALA A 110 -13.22 -7.46 8.14
C ALA A 110 -12.08 -7.85 7.21
N GLN A 111 -11.13 -8.67 7.66
CA GLN A 111 -9.85 -8.90 7.00
C GLN A 111 -9.54 -10.38 6.84
N ASP A 112 -9.02 -10.73 5.68
CA ASP A 112 -8.25 -11.93 5.41
C ASP A 112 -6.75 -11.70 5.67
N ALA A 113 -5.95 -12.76 5.67
CA ALA A 113 -4.48 -12.69 5.78
C ALA A 113 -3.97 -11.77 6.92
N SER A 114 -4.44 -12.03 8.15
CA SER A 114 -4.05 -11.27 9.33
C SER A 114 -2.63 -11.60 9.80
N ASP A 115 -1.91 -10.58 10.28
CA ASP A 115 -0.59 -10.71 10.91
C ASP A 115 -0.73 -10.91 12.44
N PRO A 116 -0.57 -12.13 12.95
CA PRO A 116 -0.66 -12.39 14.39
C PRO A 116 0.52 -11.79 15.18
N ALA A 117 1.59 -11.37 14.52
CA ALA A 117 2.75 -10.76 15.14
C ALA A 117 2.65 -9.23 15.21
N PHE A 118 1.58 -8.62 14.69
CA PHE A 118 1.40 -7.17 14.76
C PHE A 118 1.34 -6.72 16.24
N PRO A 119 2.23 -5.82 16.71
CA PRO A 119 2.48 -5.64 18.12
C PRO A 119 1.55 -4.66 18.84
N TYR A 120 0.76 -3.87 18.08
CA TYR A 120 -0.05 -2.80 18.69
C TYR A 120 -1.53 -3.15 18.69
N ALA A 121 -2.19 -2.88 19.82
CA ALA A 121 -3.60 -3.17 19.99
C ALA A 121 -4.44 -2.43 18.93
N ASN A 122 -5.50 -3.07 18.45
CA ASN A 122 -6.46 -2.50 17.50
C ASN A 122 -5.82 -1.98 16.19
N GLY A 123 -4.69 -2.54 15.78
CA GLY A 123 -4.00 -2.05 14.58
C GLY A 123 -3.49 -0.61 14.70
N GLN A 124 -3.30 -0.09 15.90
CA GLN A 124 -2.84 1.29 16.15
C GLN A 124 -1.35 1.45 15.82
N LEU A 125 -0.85 2.70 15.86
CA LEU A 125 0.58 2.97 15.65
C LEU A 125 1.41 2.72 16.90
N SER A 126 0.79 2.66 18.08
CA SER A 126 1.42 2.40 19.38
C SER A 126 0.42 1.82 20.35
N ASN A 127 0.91 1.18 21.38
CA ASN A 127 0.11 0.79 22.55
C ASN A 127 -0.16 1.99 23.48
N ALA A 128 -0.82 1.75 24.61
CA ALA A 128 -1.15 2.76 25.62
C ALA A 128 0.10 3.45 26.22
N ASP A 129 1.29 2.88 26.05
CA ASP A 129 2.58 3.48 26.41
C ASP A 129 2.96 4.69 25.54
N ARG A 130 2.26 4.89 24.41
CA ARG A 130 2.47 5.99 23.47
C ARG A 130 3.91 6.14 22.99
N LYS A 131 4.63 5.02 22.86
CA LYS A 131 6.03 5.01 22.48
C LYS A 131 6.27 5.54 21.06
N TYR A 132 5.33 5.36 20.19
CA TYR A 132 5.43 5.78 18.79
C TYR A 132 4.32 6.75 18.41
N VAL A 133 4.63 7.60 17.44
CA VAL A 133 3.69 8.53 16.80
C VAL A 133 3.95 8.49 15.29
N GLY A 134 2.97 8.85 14.50
CA GLY A 134 3.18 9.18 13.10
C GLY A 134 3.67 10.63 12.98
N TYR A 135 4.43 10.93 11.95
CA TYR A 135 4.89 12.29 11.68
C TYR A 135 4.76 12.58 10.18
N ASP A 136 3.95 13.55 9.87
CA ASP A 136 3.83 14.13 8.54
C ASP A 136 4.69 15.39 8.49
N VAL A 137 5.62 15.44 7.58
CA VAL A 137 6.53 16.59 7.42
C VAL A 137 5.84 17.82 6.82
N GLY A 138 4.58 17.64 6.36
CA GLY A 138 3.87 18.66 5.62
C GLY A 138 4.45 18.89 4.22
N ASP A 139 3.92 19.90 3.54
CA ASP A 139 4.41 20.36 2.25
C ASP A 139 4.31 21.90 2.18
N PRO A 140 5.43 22.63 2.34
CA PRO A 140 5.42 24.08 2.27
C PRO A 140 4.95 24.67 0.94
N GLN A 141 5.10 23.92 -0.17
CA GLN A 141 4.64 24.38 -1.50
C GLN A 141 3.11 24.32 -1.61
N LEU A 142 2.48 23.41 -0.88
CA LEU A 142 1.04 23.29 -0.79
C LEU A 142 0.45 23.99 0.46
N GLY A 143 1.28 24.64 1.26
CA GLY A 143 0.85 25.26 2.50
C GLY A 143 0.41 24.28 3.58
N LEU A 144 0.91 23.04 3.53
CA LEU A 144 0.60 22.01 4.51
C LEU A 144 1.63 22.02 5.64
N GLU A 145 1.15 22.28 6.86
CA GLU A 145 1.98 22.29 8.06
C GLU A 145 2.31 20.86 8.53
N PRO A 146 3.48 20.66 9.17
CA PRO A 146 3.82 19.39 9.78
C PRO A 146 2.79 18.95 10.83
N LYS A 147 2.51 17.66 10.91
CA LYS A 147 1.54 17.07 11.84
C LYS A 147 2.11 15.88 12.60
N VAL A 148 1.71 15.75 13.85
CA VAL A 148 1.96 14.56 14.66
C VAL A 148 0.67 13.76 14.78
N MET A 149 0.71 12.50 14.33
CA MET A 149 -0.38 11.54 14.45
C MET A 149 -0.25 10.77 15.76
N SER A 150 -1.26 10.86 16.61
CA SER A 150 -1.26 10.14 17.89
C SER A 150 -1.18 8.63 17.67
N GLY A 151 -0.25 7.95 18.34
CA GLY A 151 -0.06 6.52 18.23
C GLY A 151 -1.24 5.67 18.71
N THR A 152 -2.13 6.25 19.52
CA THR A 152 -3.29 5.53 20.10
C THR A 152 -4.63 5.90 19.46
N THR A 153 -4.65 6.78 18.48
CA THR A 153 -5.87 7.19 17.77
C THR A 153 -5.74 7.09 16.25
N HIS A 154 -4.54 6.83 15.76
CA HIS A 154 -4.29 6.52 14.35
C HIS A 154 -3.94 5.03 14.23
N HIS A 155 -4.24 4.47 13.07
CA HIS A 155 -4.11 3.07 12.78
C HIS A 155 -3.02 2.85 11.72
N ASP A 156 -2.47 1.64 11.71
CA ASP A 156 -1.53 1.25 10.66
C ASP A 156 -2.20 1.28 9.28
N VAL A 157 -1.45 1.68 8.27
CA VAL A 157 -1.91 1.76 6.89
C VAL A 157 -2.46 0.44 6.35
N MET A 158 -2.04 -0.69 6.93
CA MET A 158 -2.52 -2.02 6.58
C MET A 158 -3.85 -2.38 7.25
N THR A 159 -4.50 -1.46 7.99
CA THR A 159 -5.85 -1.66 8.54
C THR A 159 -6.94 -1.21 7.55
N TYR A 160 -8.19 -1.58 7.84
CA TYR A 160 -9.39 -1.00 7.21
C TYR A 160 -10.07 0.02 8.14
N ALA A 161 -9.31 0.64 9.04
CA ALA A 161 -9.78 1.70 9.91
C ALA A 161 -9.50 3.07 9.28
N ASP A 162 -10.21 4.11 9.73
CA ASP A 162 -9.90 5.48 9.37
C ASP A 162 -8.63 5.98 10.09
N ARG A 163 -8.10 7.13 9.66
CA ARG A 163 -6.92 7.78 10.22
C ARG A 163 -5.68 6.89 10.14
N GLN A 164 -5.39 6.41 8.95
CA GLN A 164 -4.23 5.58 8.71
C GLN A 164 -2.94 6.40 8.67
N TRP A 165 -1.87 5.75 9.11
CA TRP A 165 -0.50 6.17 8.94
C TRP A 165 0.41 4.94 9.00
N VAL A 166 1.65 5.05 8.56
CA VAL A 166 2.58 3.92 8.65
C VAL A 166 3.07 3.76 10.09
N SER A 167 2.87 2.58 10.69
CA SER A 167 3.44 2.26 12.01
C SER A 167 4.95 1.99 11.91
N ALA A 168 5.66 2.11 13.04
CA ALA A 168 7.07 1.73 13.12
C ALA A 168 7.29 0.26 12.73
N TYR A 169 6.36 -0.62 13.07
CA TYR A 169 6.40 -2.04 12.70
C TYR A 169 6.35 -2.25 11.19
N THR A 170 5.39 -1.65 10.52
CA THR A 170 5.24 -1.73 9.07
C THR A 170 6.38 -1.04 8.35
N PHE A 171 6.79 0.14 8.81
CA PHE A 171 7.91 0.89 8.25
C PHE A 171 9.21 0.09 8.27
N GLU A 172 9.58 -0.46 9.43
CA GLU A 172 10.82 -1.25 9.56
C GLU A 172 10.80 -2.52 8.70
N ALA A 173 9.66 -3.18 8.59
CA ALA A 173 9.55 -4.36 7.76
C ALA A 173 9.66 -4.03 6.26
N ILE A 174 9.07 -2.92 5.79
CA ILE A 174 9.24 -2.45 4.41
C ILE A 174 10.69 -2.03 4.17
N ARG A 175 11.29 -1.27 5.09
CA ARG A 175 12.70 -0.87 4.99
C ARG A 175 13.63 -2.09 4.88
N GLN A 176 13.41 -3.12 5.69
CA GLN A 176 14.20 -4.35 5.62
C GLN A 176 13.98 -5.07 4.28
N ARG A 177 12.73 -5.16 3.81
CA ARG A 177 12.40 -5.76 2.53
C ARG A 177 13.15 -5.09 1.37
N LEU A 178 13.17 -3.76 1.33
CA LEU A 178 13.90 -3.00 0.32
C LEU A 178 15.41 -3.24 0.39
N ALA A 179 15.98 -3.34 1.59
CA ALA A 179 17.38 -3.69 1.77
C ALA A 179 17.71 -5.13 1.30
N ASP A 180 16.80 -6.06 1.54
CA ASP A 180 16.95 -7.45 1.06
C ASP A 180 16.85 -7.54 -0.48
N GLU A 181 15.97 -6.76 -1.10
CA GLU A 181 15.88 -6.63 -2.55
C GLU A 181 17.15 -6.01 -3.14
N ASP A 182 17.69 -4.96 -2.54
CA ASP A 182 18.96 -4.37 -2.94
C ASP A 182 20.08 -5.40 -2.87
N ALA A 183 20.16 -6.18 -1.81
CA ALA A 183 21.18 -7.22 -1.65
C ALA A 183 21.03 -8.34 -2.69
N GLN A 184 19.81 -8.74 -3.01
CA GLN A 184 19.53 -9.80 -3.99
C GLN A 184 19.88 -9.40 -5.42
N PHE A 185 19.67 -8.14 -5.79
CA PHE A 185 19.88 -7.63 -7.15
C PHE A 185 21.14 -6.77 -7.28
N ALA A 186 21.96 -6.66 -6.22
CA ALA A 186 23.23 -5.98 -6.29
C ALA A 186 24.15 -6.68 -7.32
N PRO A 187 24.88 -5.93 -8.15
CA PRO A 187 25.89 -6.54 -9.00
C PRO A 187 26.93 -7.25 -8.14
N PRO A 188 27.49 -8.40 -8.60
CA PRO A 188 28.53 -9.08 -7.85
C PRO A 188 29.69 -8.10 -7.59
N VAL A 189 30.15 -8.06 -6.35
CA VAL A 189 31.33 -7.26 -5.97
C VAL A 189 32.52 -7.81 -6.73
N ALA A 190 33.15 -6.96 -7.56
CA ALA A 190 34.31 -7.34 -8.39
C ALA A 190 35.57 -7.56 -7.53
#